data_adb7cd133eac775809fc3f216e08cde9
#
_entry.id   adb7cd133eac775809fc3f216e08cde9
#
_cell.length_a   1.000
_cell.length_b   1.000
_cell.length_c   1.000
_cell.angle_alpha   90.00
_cell.angle_beta   90.00
_cell.angle_gamma   90.00
#
_symmetry.space_group_name_H-M   'P 1'
#
loop_
_entity.id
_entity.type
_entity.pdbx_description
1 polymer ?
#
loop_
_entity_poly.entity_id
_entity_poly.type
_entity_poly.pdbx_seq_one_letter_code
_entity_poly.pdbx_strand_id
1 'polypeptide(L)'
;MSTTLESSVYSTFDATSLISAQRTFFNSGKTKDVDYRIQQLKKLRQLIVDNEQAIMNALKADLNKSPMEAYSTEIGFMIADIDHTLKDIRSLSKPRKVKTPLFHQLGSSWIQAEPFGCTFIIAPWNYSPPAASTFPIPA
;
A
#
# COMPACT_ATOMS: atom_id res chain seq x y z
N MET A 1 13.22 26.80 39.26
CA MET A 1 12.57 25.46 39.18
C MET A 1 12.75 24.99 37.74
N SER A 2 13.69 24.09 37.57
CA SER A 2 14.05 23.55 36.25
C SER A 2 13.17 22.36 35.97
N THR A 3 12.25 22.51 35.03
CA THR A 3 11.38 21.41 34.61
C THR A 3 12.18 20.51 33.66
N THR A 4 12.68 19.42 34.18
CA THR A 4 13.28 18.35 33.41
C THR A 4 12.18 17.71 32.55
N LEU A 5 12.16 18.05 31.27
CA LEU A 5 11.33 17.33 30.31
C LEU A 5 11.86 15.89 30.22
N GLU A 6 11.09 14.97 30.75
CA GLU A 6 11.33 13.55 30.63
C GLU A 6 11.45 13.19 29.14
N SER A 7 12.62 12.75 28.75
CA SER A 7 12.90 12.10 27.47
C SER A 7 12.27 10.71 27.48
N SER A 8 10.93 10.66 27.43
CA SER A 8 10.18 9.41 27.40
C SER A 8 10.16 8.83 25.99
N VAL A 9 10.86 7.72 25.89
CA VAL A 9 10.41 6.53 25.13
C VAL A 9 10.10 6.77 23.66
N TYR A 10 10.97 7.40 22.92
CA TYR A 10 11.11 7.02 21.53
C TYR A 10 12.01 5.78 21.52
N SER A 11 11.43 4.58 21.49
CA SER A 11 12.18 3.40 21.09
C SER A 11 12.84 3.78 19.77
N THR A 12 14.16 3.74 19.71
CA THR A 12 14.91 4.08 18.51
C THR A 12 14.44 3.14 17.40
N PHE A 13 13.54 3.67 16.55
CA PHE A 13 13.04 2.92 15.40
C PHE A 13 14.22 2.63 14.48
N ASP A 14 14.67 1.38 14.46
CA ASP A 14 15.75 0.97 13.59
C ASP A 14 15.21 0.75 12.16
N ALA A 15 15.20 1.82 11.39
CA ALA A 15 14.80 1.80 9.99
C ALA A 15 15.68 0.83 9.16
N THR A 16 16.93 0.64 9.53
CA THR A 16 17.86 -0.22 8.79
C THR A 16 17.48 -1.68 8.92
N SER A 17 17.18 -2.14 10.12
CA SER A 17 16.75 -3.53 10.35
C SER A 17 15.40 -3.80 9.69
N LEU A 18 14.44 -2.86 9.77
CA LEU A 18 13.15 -2.99 9.11
C LEU A 18 13.29 -3.11 7.58
N ILE A 19 14.07 -2.21 6.96
CA ILE A 19 14.28 -2.23 5.50
C ILE A 19 15.00 -3.52 5.09
N SER A 20 15.97 -3.98 5.87
CA SER A 20 16.68 -5.24 5.62
C SER A 20 15.72 -6.44 5.66
N ALA A 21 14.84 -6.50 6.66
CA ALA A 21 13.82 -7.54 6.77
C ALA A 21 12.85 -7.53 5.59
N GLN A 22 12.37 -6.34 5.18
CA GLN A 22 11.49 -6.19 4.03
C GLN A 22 12.17 -6.62 2.72
N ARG A 23 13.43 -6.25 2.51
CA ARG A 23 14.21 -6.68 1.33
C ARG A 23 14.41 -8.18 1.30
N THR A 24 14.73 -8.79 2.44
CA THR A 24 14.86 -10.26 2.56
C THR A 24 13.53 -10.92 2.21
N PHE A 25 12.41 -10.41 2.72
CA PHE A 25 11.09 -10.93 2.40
C PHE A 25 10.74 -10.76 0.92
N PHE A 26 11.02 -9.61 0.32
CA PHE A 26 10.83 -9.38 -1.11
C PHE A 26 11.68 -10.34 -1.96
N ASN A 27 12.96 -10.52 -1.62
CA ASN A 27 13.89 -11.40 -2.33
C ASN A 27 13.51 -12.88 -2.22
N SER A 28 12.70 -13.27 -1.24
CA SER A 28 12.14 -14.62 -1.18
C SER A 28 11.17 -14.94 -2.33
N GLY A 29 10.74 -13.92 -3.10
CA GLY A 29 9.79 -14.05 -4.21
C GLY A 29 8.33 -14.20 -3.80
N LYS A 30 8.02 -14.31 -2.50
CA LYS A 30 6.66 -14.55 -2.00
C LYS A 30 5.68 -13.47 -2.42
N THR A 31 6.13 -12.21 -2.52
CA THR A 31 5.31 -11.06 -2.95
C THR A 31 5.05 -11.03 -4.46
N LYS A 32 5.74 -11.86 -5.26
CA LYS A 32 5.51 -11.99 -6.71
C LYS A 32 4.25 -12.80 -7.02
N ASP A 33 3.84 -13.69 -6.12
CA ASP A 33 2.62 -14.46 -6.26
C ASP A 33 1.38 -13.55 -6.19
N VAL A 34 0.56 -13.58 -7.25
CA VAL A 34 -0.66 -12.76 -7.36
C VAL A 34 -1.70 -13.18 -6.33
N ASP A 35 -1.83 -14.47 -6.04
CA ASP A 35 -2.79 -14.96 -5.05
C ASP A 35 -2.41 -14.53 -3.63
N TYR A 36 -1.12 -14.53 -3.33
CA TYR A 36 -0.61 -13.96 -2.08
C TYR A 36 -0.97 -12.48 -1.96
N ARG A 37 -0.74 -11.67 -3.01
CA ARG A 37 -1.09 -10.24 -3.01
C ARG A 37 -2.60 -10.02 -2.81
N ILE A 38 -3.44 -10.79 -3.48
CA ILE A 38 -4.90 -10.75 -3.30
C ILE A 38 -5.28 -11.04 -1.85
N GLN A 39 -4.67 -12.05 -1.24
CA GLN A 39 -4.93 -12.37 0.16
C GLN A 39 -4.53 -11.23 1.11
N GLN A 40 -3.38 -10.57 0.87
CA GLN A 40 -2.94 -9.43 1.68
C GLN A 40 -3.89 -8.22 1.53
N LEU A 41 -4.33 -7.92 0.31
CA LEU A 41 -5.32 -6.85 0.07
C LEU A 41 -6.65 -7.13 0.77
N LYS A 42 -7.14 -8.37 0.72
CA LYS A 42 -8.36 -8.76 1.45
C LYS A 42 -8.20 -8.62 2.96
N LYS A 43 -7.02 -8.99 3.51
CA LYS A 43 -6.72 -8.80 4.93
C LYS A 43 -6.67 -7.32 5.31
N LEU A 44 -6.04 -6.49 4.49
CA LEU A 44 -6.00 -5.04 4.71
C LEU A 44 -7.41 -4.44 4.69
N ARG A 45 -8.22 -4.82 3.71
CA ARG A 45 -9.62 -4.40 3.63
C ARG A 45 -10.40 -4.76 4.88
N GLN A 46 -10.27 -6.00 5.35
CA GLN A 46 -10.95 -6.47 6.55
C GLN A 46 -10.47 -5.72 7.80
N LEU A 47 -9.16 -5.48 7.91
CA LEU A 47 -8.59 -4.70 9.01
C LEU A 47 -9.18 -3.28 9.08
N ILE A 48 -9.36 -2.63 7.94
CA ILE A 48 -9.98 -1.29 7.86
C ILE A 48 -11.43 -1.35 8.34
N VAL A 49 -12.21 -2.33 7.87
CA VAL A 49 -13.61 -2.50 8.24
C VAL A 49 -13.76 -2.80 9.74
N ASP A 50 -12.94 -3.70 10.27
CA ASP A 50 -12.98 -4.10 11.69
C ASP A 50 -12.59 -2.94 12.62
N ASN A 51 -11.80 -1.98 12.14
CA ASN A 51 -11.33 -0.83 12.92
C ASN A 51 -12.00 0.50 12.50
N GLU A 52 -13.06 0.47 11.72
CA GLU A 52 -13.72 1.66 11.18
C GLU A 52 -14.02 2.70 12.27
N GLN A 53 -14.66 2.30 13.37
CA GLN A 53 -15.01 3.22 14.45
C GLN A 53 -13.76 3.78 15.16
N ALA A 54 -12.72 2.99 15.34
CA ALA A 54 -11.48 3.45 15.97
C ALA A 54 -10.76 4.48 15.08
N ILE A 55 -10.75 4.26 13.76
CA ILE A 55 -10.19 5.21 12.77
C ILE A 55 -10.98 6.51 12.79
N MET A 56 -12.32 6.45 12.77
CA MET A 56 -13.17 7.65 12.84
C MET A 56 -12.94 8.44 14.14
N ASN A 57 -12.80 7.76 15.27
CA ASN A 57 -12.51 8.41 16.55
C ASN A 57 -11.15 9.11 16.56
N ALA A 58 -10.12 8.49 15.98
CA ALA A 58 -8.79 9.08 15.85
C ALA A 58 -8.82 10.33 14.93
N LEU A 59 -9.48 10.24 13.77
CA LEU A 59 -9.66 11.38 12.84
C LEU A 59 -10.45 12.52 13.47
N LYS A 60 -11.42 12.20 14.32
CA LYS A 60 -12.16 13.21 15.09
C LYS A 60 -11.26 13.88 16.13
N ALA A 61 -10.43 13.13 16.83
CA ALA A 61 -9.53 13.67 17.84
C ALA A 61 -8.43 14.56 17.24
N ASP A 62 -7.80 14.12 16.14
CA ASP A 62 -6.69 14.83 15.50
C ASP A 62 -7.11 16.00 14.62
N LEU A 63 -8.10 15.78 13.75
CA LEU A 63 -8.49 16.72 12.68
C LEU A 63 -9.89 17.28 12.86
N ASN A 64 -10.59 16.91 13.93
CA ASN A 64 -11.98 17.26 14.17
C ASN A 64 -12.93 16.91 13.02
N LYS A 65 -12.60 15.90 12.22
CA LYS A 65 -13.47 15.44 11.11
C LYS A 65 -14.78 14.90 11.64
N SER A 66 -15.86 15.20 10.91
CA SER A 66 -17.15 14.58 11.18
C SER A 66 -17.15 13.10 10.79
N PRO A 67 -18.01 12.24 11.36
CA PRO A 67 -18.08 10.83 10.94
C PRO A 67 -18.31 10.65 9.43
N MET A 68 -19.18 11.48 8.84
CA MET A 68 -19.47 11.44 7.41
C MET A 68 -18.23 11.80 6.58
N GLU A 69 -17.50 12.83 6.98
CA GLU A 69 -16.27 13.24 6.31
C GLU A 69 -15.17 12.19 6.47
N ALA A 70 -14.94 11.69 7.69
CA ALA A 70 -13.96 10.64 7.96
C ALA A 70 -14.22 9.38 7.12
N TYR A 71 -15.49 8.97 7.02
CA TYR A 71 -15.84 7.82 6.19
C TYR A 71 -15.63 8.10 4.70
N SER A 72 -16.21 9.19 4.18
CA SER A 72 -16.23 9.45 2.73
C SER A 72 -14.86 9.77 2.15
N THR A 73 -14.00 10.49 2.90
CA THR A 73 -12.69 10.93 2.40
C THR A 73 -11.54 9.99 2.73
N GLU A 74 -11.72 9.11 3.72
CA GLU A 74 -10.66 8.22 4.19
C GLU A 74 -11.07 6.74 4.04
N ILE A 75 -11.97 6.26 4.88
CA ILE A 75 -12.29 4.83 5.01
C ILE A 75 -12.94 4.29 3.74
N GLY A 76 -14.03 4.92 3.30
CA GLY A 76 -14.78 4.49 2.11
C GLY A 76 -13.95 4.58 0.85
N PHE A 77 -13.11 5.61 0.74
CA PHE A 77 -12.18 5.77 -0.37
C PHE A 77 -11.17 4.62 -0.43
N MET A 78 -10.53 4.29 0.71
CA MET A 78 -9.57 3.17 0.78
C MET A 78 -10.21 1.83 0.44
N ILE A 79 -11.41 1.57 0.96
CA ILE A 79 -12.15 0.33 0.66
C ILE A 79 -12.44 0.24 -0.83
N ALA A 80 -12.91 1.33 -1.45
CA ALA A 80 -13.21 1.37 -2.87
C ALA A 80 -11.97 1.14 -3.73
N ASP A 81 -10.83 1.73 -3.36
CA ASP A 81 -9.56 1.57 -4.08
C ASP A 81 -9.03 0.13 -3.97
N ILE A 82 -9.10 -0.48 -2.79
CA ILE A 82 -8.74 -1.89 -2.60
C ILE A 82 -9.66 -2.79 -3.44
N ASP A 83 -10.98 -2.54 -3.44
CA ASP A 83 -11.94 -3.32 -4.21
C ASP A 83 -11.71 -3.19 -5.72
N HIS A 84 -11.33 -1.99 -6.19
CA HIS A 84 -10.93 -1.76 -7.59
C HIS A 84 -9.65 -2.52 -7.93
N THR A 85 -8.62 -2.41 -7.10
CA THR A 85 -7.36 -3.13 -7.27
C THR A 85 -7.57 -4.64 -7.30
N LEU A 86 -8.42 -5.18 -6.41
CA LEU A 86 -8.73 -6.62 -6.39
C LEU A 86 -9.39 -7.13 -7.69
N LYS A 87 -10.15 -6.28 -8.40
CA LYS A 87 -10.73 -6.63 -9.71
C LYS A 87 -9.66 -6.72 -10.80
N ASP A 88 -8.69 -5.83 -10.76
CA ASP A 88 -7.76 -5.63 -11.88
C ASP A 88 -6.40 -6.31 -11.69
N ILE A 89 -6.00 -6.65 -10.47
CA ILE A 89 -4.66 -7.15 -10.15
C ILE A 89 -4.23 -8.35 -11.03
N ARG A 90 -5.14 -9.26 -11.33
CA ARG A 90 -4.84 -10.43 -12.18
C ARG A 90 -4.59 -10.04 -13.64
N SER A 91 -5.29 -9.04 -14.16
CA SER A 91 -5.13 -8.57 -15.52
C SER A 91 -3.84 -7.75 -15.66
N LEU A 92 -3.57 -6.89 -14.68
CA LEU A 92 -2.39 -6.05 -14.62
C LEU A 92 -1.09 -6.85 -14.44
N SER A 93 -1.17 -8.00 -13.80
CA SER A 93 0.00 -8.88 -13.56
C SER A 93 0.35 -9.78 -14.76
N LYS A 94 -0.46 -9.78 -15.83
CA LYS A 94 -0.21 -10.63 -17.01
C LYS A 94 0.74 -9.94 -17.98
N PRO A 95 1.68 -10.70 -18.59
CA PRO A 95 2.47 -10.19 -19.70
C PRO A 95 1.56 -9.73 -20.85
N ARG A 96 1.82 -8.53 -21.36
CA ARG A 96 1.07 -7.96 -22.49
C ARG A 96 1.88 -8.11 -23.78
N LYS A 97 1.33 -8.88 -24.73
CA LYS A 97 1.94 -9.04 -26.05
C LYS A 97 1.98 -7.70 -26.81
N VAL A 98 3.10 -7.40 -27.45
CA VAL A 98 3.30 -6.20 -28.25
C VAL A 98 3.79 -6.58 -29.65
N LYS A 99 3.73 -5.64 -30.61
CA LYS A 99 4.23 -5.87 -31.96
C LYS A 99 5.72 -6.13 -31.94
N THR A 100 6.13 -7.23 -32.56
CA THR A 100 7.55 -7.55 -32.76
C THR A 100 8.07 -6.79 -33.98
N PRO A 101 9.22 -6.09 -33.92
CA PRO A 101 9.82 -5.43 -35.07
C PRO A 101 10.07 -6.40 -36.22
N LEU A 102 10.03 -5.90 -37.46
CA LEU A 102 10.11 -6.74 -38.66
C LEU A 102 11.36 -7.64 -38.70
N PHE A 103 12.49 -7.12 -38.23
CA PHE A 103 13.76 -7.90 -38.18
C PHE A 103 13.79 -9.04 -37.17
N HIS A 104 12.76 -9.11 -36.30
CA HIS A 104 12.64 -10.14 -35.24
C HIS A 104 11.35 -10.95 -35.38
N GLN A 105 10.77 -11.02 -36.59
CA GLN A 105 9.45 -11.64 -36.83
C GLN A 105 9.36 -13.16 -36.51
N LEU A 106 10.50 -13.84 -36.36
CA LEU A 106 10.53 -15.25 -35.89
C LEU A 106 10.36 -15.36 -34.38
N GLY A 107 10.38 -14.22 -33.65
CA GLY A 107 10.18 -14.15 -32.21
C GLY A 107 8.84 -13.53 -31.83
N SER A 108 8.56 -13.50 -30.54
CA SER A 108 7.42 -12.78 -29.95
C SER A 108 7.92 -11.81 -28.89
N SER A 109 7.29 -10.62 -28.84
CA SER A 109 7.64 -9.57 -27.87
C SER A 109 6.49 -9.34 -26.91
N TRP A 110 6.81 -9.13 -25.63
CA TRP A 110 5.84 -8.78 -24.60
C TRP A 110 6.43 -7.79 -23.62
N ILE A 111 5.56 -7.07 -22.94
CA ILE A 111 5.88 -6.22 -21.80
C ILE A 111 5.38 -6.93 -20.56
N GLN A 112 6.28 -7.13 -19.60
CA GLN A 112 5.95 -7.68 -18.29
C GLN A 112 6.26 -6.64 -17.24
N ALA A 113 5.29 -6.37 -16.37
CA ALA A 113 5.50 -5.50 -15.22
C ALA A 113 6.29 -6.26 -14.14
N GLU A 114 7.30 -5.59 -13.59
CA GLU A 114 8.14 -6.11 -12.51
C GLU A 114 8.00 -5.21 -11.28
N PRO A 115 7.92 -5.78 -10.07
CA PRO A 115 7.79 -4.98 -8.86
C PRO A 115 9.12 -4.27 -8.52
N PHE A 116 9.02 -3.02 -8.07
CA PHE A 116 10.19 -2.22 -7.66
C PHE A 116 10.87 -2.73 -6.39
N GLY A 117 10.21 -3.52 -5.57
CA GLY A 117 10.72 -3.98 -4.28
C GLY A 117 10.12 -3.21 -3.10
N CYS A 118 10.97 -2.81 -2.16
CA CYS A 118 10.54 -2.01 -1.02
C CYS A 118 10.29 -0.56 -1.45
N THR A 119 9.13 -0.04 -1.09
CA THR A 119 8.71 1.33 -1.41
C THR A 119 8.64 2.15 -0.13
N PHE A 120 9.16 3.38 -0.16
CA PHE A 120 8.98 4.35 0.90
C PHE A 120 7.89 5.34 0.48
N ILE A 121 6.84 5.47 1.30
CA ILE A 121 5.69 6.32 1.02
C ILE A 121 5.66 7.45 2.04
N ILE A 122 5.63 8.70 1.55
CA ILE A 122 5.44 9.90 2.37
C ILE A 122 4.05 10.43 2.07
N ALA A 123 3.16 10.35 3.05
CA ALA A 123 1.80 10.86 2.92
C ALA A 123 1.63 12.17 3.69
N PRO A 124 0.79 13.11 3.22
CA PRO A 124 0.45 14.30 3.97
C PRO A 124 -0.41 13.92 5.20
N TRP A 125 -0.17 14.57 6.33
CA TRP A 125 -0.83 14.23 7.61
C TRP A 125 -2.31 14.61 7.66
N ASN A 126 -2.79 15.46 6.76
CA ASN A 126 -4.19 15.88 6.67
C ASN A 126 -5.09 14.94 5.87
N TYR A 127 -4.47 14.01 5.10
CA TYR A 127 -5.13 12.90 4.42
C TYR A 127 -4.32 11.65 4.73
N SER A 128 -4.58 11.04 5.88
CA SER A 128 -3.74 9.98 6.39
C SER A 128 -3.81 8.77 5.45
N PRO A 129 -4.48 7.74 5.50
CA PRO A 129 -4.26 6.54 4.71
C PRO A 129 -4.45 6.62 3.18
N PRO A 130 -5.30 7.51 2.59
CA PRO A 130 -5.61 7.44 1.15
C PRO A 130 -4.41 7.72 0.24
N ALA A 131 -3.48 8.56 0.70
CA ALA A 131 -2.29 8.86 -0.10
C ALA A 131 -1.39 7.63 -0.33
N ALA A 132 -1.49 6.62 0.53
CA ALA A 132 -0.74 5.38 0.37
C ALA A 132 -1.41 4.40 -0.62
N SER A 133 -2.73 4.49 -0.79
CA SER A 133 -3.49 3.59 -1.68
C SER A 133 -3.51 4.07 -3.13
N THR A 134 -3.36 5.39 -3.38
CA THR A 134 -3.36 5.95 -4.73
C THR A 134 -2.06 5.70 -5.51
N PHE A 135 -1.02 5.17 -4.87
CA PHE A 135 0.13 4.70 -5.63
C PHE A 135 -0.25 3.42 -6.38
N PRO A 136 -0.05 3.42 -7.72
CA PRO A 136 -0.28 2.21 -8.48
C PRO A 136 0.59 1.11 -7.86
N ILE A 137 -0.06 0.06 -7.33
CA ILE A 137 0.67 -1.15 -6.97
C ILE A 137 1.24 -1.64 -8.30
N PRO A 138 2.56 -1.53 -8.53
CA PRO A 138 3.12 -2.00 -9.78
C PRO A 138 2.78 -3.48 -9.89
N ALA A 139 2.23 -3.83 -11.02
CA ALA A 139 1.84 -5.20 -11.33
C ALA A 139 3.05 -6.14 -11.27
#